data_83c88a810d591ced0e869685740adab3
#
_entry.id   83c88a810d591ced0e869685740adab3
#
_cell.length_a   1.000
_cell.length_b   1.000
_cell.length_c   1.000
_cell.angle_alpha   90.00
_cell.angle_beta   90.00
_cell.angle_gamma   90.00
#
_symmetry.space_group_name_H-M   'P 1'
#
loop_
_entity.id
_entity.type
_entity.pdbx_description
1 polymer ?
#
loop_
_entity_poly.entity_id
_entity_poly.type
_entity_poly.pdbx_seq_one_letter_code
_entity_poly.pdbx_strand_id
1 'polypeptide(L)' 'LGTPPDQYQTYSLAIRQEYHWVSDDAYRTGRSRVLQQFLGRDRLYHGRELHAYETRARQNLTTELATLAGHVFLSAG' A
#
# COMPACT_ATOMS: atom_id res chain seq x y z
N LEU A 1 -0.80 1.43 9.18
CA LEU A 1 -0.65 0.41 8.13
C LEU A 1 -1.45 -0.86 8.43
N GLY A 2 -1.57 -1.20 9.70
CA GLY A 2 -2.28 -2.42 10.11
C GLY A 2 -3.76 -2.23 10.36
N THR A 3 -4.38 -1.19 9.82
CA THR A 3 -5.80 -0.96 9.96
C THR A 3 -6.61 -1.91 9.09
N PRO A 4 -7.93 -2.07 9.35
CA PRO A 4 -8.78 -2.86 8.46
C PRO A 4 -8.69 -2.38 7.01
N PRO A 5 -8.90 -3.27 6.03
CA PRO A 5 -8.69 -2.93 4.62
C PRO A 5 -9.49 -1.72 4.12
N ASP A 6 -10.71 -1.55 4.58
CA ASP A 6 -11.53 -0.41 4.16
C ASP A 6 -10.97 0.92 4.68
N GLN A 7 -10.47 0.92 5.91
CA GLN A 7 -9.83 2.11 6.48
C GLN A 7 -8.51 2.39 5.78
N TYR A 8 -7.77 1.35 5.45
CA TYR A 8 -6.52 1.51 4.71
C TYR A 8 -6.79 2.09 3.33
N GLN A 9 -7.84 1.64 2.66
CA GLN A 9 -8.21 2.17 1.36
C GLN A 9 -8.51 3.67 1.43
N THR A 10 -9.26 4.08 2.45
CA THR A 10 -9.54 5.50 2.68
C THR A 10 -8.25 6.28 2.87
N TYR A 11 -7.32 5.73 3.65
CA TYR A 11 -6.02 6.34 3.87
C TYR A 11 -5.23 6.49 2.56
N SER A 12 -5.18 5.43 1.74
CA SER A 12 -4.43 5.47 0.48
C SER A 12 -5.03 6.46 -0.51
N LEU A 13 -6.36 6.58 -0.54
CA LEU A 13 -7.03 7.57 -1.37
C LEU A 13 -6.72 8.98 -0.90
N ALA A 14 -6.64 9.19 0.41
CA ALA A 14 -6.28 10.49 0.96
C ALA A 14 -4.86 10.89 0.58
N ILE A 15 -3.93 9.94 0.60
CA ILE A 15 -2.56 10.21 0.16
C ILE A 15 -2.53 10.59 -1.31
N ARG A 16 -3.27 9.86 -2.15
CA ARG A 16 -3.35 10.20 -3.58
C ARG A 16 -3.88 11.62 -3.76
N GLN A 17 -4.86 12.00 -2.96
CA GLN A 17 -5.46 13.32 -3.01
C GLN A 17 -4.46 14.41 -2.64
N GLU A 18 -3.64 14.16 -1.62
CA GLU A 18 -2.60 15.12 -1.21
C GLU A 18 -1.61 15.38 -2.33
N TYR A 19 -1.35 14.38 -3.15
CA TYR A 19 -0.40 14.48 -4.25
C TYR A 19 -1.10 14.57 -5.61
N HIS A 20 -2.30 15.15 -5.64
CA HIS A 20 -3.10 15.23 -6.86
C HIS A 20 -2.39 15.96 -8.00
N TRP A 21 -1.45 16.83 -7.66
CA TRP A 21 -0.66 17.57 -8.63
C TRP A 21 0.42 16.73 -9.31
N VAL A 22 0.64 15.51 -8.84
CA VAL A 22 1.60 14.58 -9.43
C VAL A 22 0.86 13.74 -10.47
N SER A 23 1.48 13.51 -11.63
CA SER A 23 0.87 12.66 -12.64
C SER A 23 0.67 11.24 -12.13
N ASP A 24 -0.28 10.52 -12.74
CA ASP A 24 -0.56 9.14 -12.33
C ASP A 24 0.67 8.25 -12.45
N ASP A 25 1.43 8.38 -13.54
CA ASP A 25 2.63 7.56 -13.73
C ASP A 25 3.69 7.84 -12.69
N ALA A 26 3.94 9.12 -12.41
CA ALA A 26 4.93 9.50 -11.41
C ALA A 26 4.49 9.06 -10.01
N TYR A 27 3.19 9.18 -9.71
CA TYR A 27 2.66 8.76 -8.42
C TYR A 27 2.80 7.25 -8.25
N ARG A 28 2.41 6.47 -9.25
CA ARG A 28 2.51 5.01 -9.18
C ARG A 28 3.95 4.58 -8.96
N THR A 29 4.89 5.16 -9.69
CA THR A 29 6.30 4.82 -9.57
C THR A 29 6.82 5.13 -8.18
N GLY A 30 6.57 6.36 -7.70
CA GLY A 30 7.06 6.78 -6.39
C GLY A 30 6.40 6.02 -5.26
N ARG A 31 5.09 5.87 -5.31
CA ARG A 31 4.35 5.18 -4.26
C ARG A 31 4.71 3.69 -4.21
N SER A 32 4.85 3.05 -5.38
CA SER A 32 5.26 1.66 -5.43
C SER A 32 6.62 1.44 -4.79
N ARG A 33 7.54 2.38 -5.00
CA ARG A 33 8.87 2.29 -4.41
C ARG A 33 8.81 2.38 -2.89
N VAL A 34 7.97 3.28 -2.36
CA VAL A 34 7.77 3.41 -0.92
C VAL A 34 7.18 2.13 -0.33
N LEU A 35 6.16 1.57 -0.98
CA LEU A 35 5.53 0.35 -0.51
C LEU A 35 6.50 -0.83 -0.53
N GLN A 36 7.32 -0.92 -1.58
CA GLN A 36 8.34 -1.97 -1.67
C GLN A 36 9.38 -1.84 -0.57
N GLN A 37 9.75 -0.61 -0.20
CA GLN A 37 10.68 -0.40 0.90
C GLN A 37 10.10 -0.90 2.22
N PHE A 38 8.82 -0.64 2.48
CA PHE A 38 8.17 -1.16 3.68
C PHE A 38 8.12 -2.69 3.67
N LEU A 39 7.71 -3.26 2.55
CA LEU A 39 7.59 -4.72 2.43
C LEU A 39 8.95 -5.42 2.51
N GLY A 40 10.03 -4.71 2.17
CA GLY A 40 11.37 -5.25 2.27
C GLY A 40 11.94 -5.31 3.67
N ARG A 41 11.25 -4.73 4.66
CA ARG A 41 11.69 -4.80 6.03
C ARG A 41 11.33 -6.15 6.63
N ASP A 42 12.19 -6.64 7.53
CA ASP A 42 11.91 -7.88 8.25
C ASP A 42 10.66 -7.74 9.10
N ARG A 43 10.49 -6.55 9.70
CA ARG A 43 9.34 -6.25 10.55
C ARG A 43 8.93 -4.80 10.38
N LEU A 44 7.61 -4.58 10.32
CA LEU A 44 7.02 -3.25 10.34
C LEU A 44 6.70 -2.82 11.76
N TYR A 45 6.41 -3.79 12.64
CA TYR A 45 6.11 -3.57 14.05
C TYR A 45 7.00 -4.45 14.90
N HIS A 46 7.26 -4.00 16.12
CA HIS A 46 8.01 -4.76 17.11
C HIS A 46 7.06 -5.29 18.17
N GLY A 47 7.38 -6.49 18.70
CA GLY A 47 6.58 -7.08 19.76
C GLY A 47 5.60 -8.12 19.22
N ARG A 48 5.38 -9.15 20.02
CA ARG A 48 4.51 -10.27 19.63
C ARG A 48 3.04 -9.86 19.59
N GLU A 49 2.64 -8.97 20.47
CA GLU A 49 1.27 -8.49 20.53
C GLU A 49 0.87 -7.71 19.28
N LEU A 50 1.84 -7.28 18.48
CA LEU A 50 1.56 -6.55 17.25
C LEU A 50 1.64 -7.44 16.02
N HIS A 51 1.76 -8.75 16.21
CA HIS A 51 1.88 -9.68 15.08
C HIS A 51 0.68 -9.61 14.13
N ALA A 52 -0.53 -9.49 14.67
CA ALA A 52 -1.74 -9.39 13.85
C ALA A 52 -1.72 -8.11 13.02
N TYR A 53 -1.22 -7.02 13.59
CA TYR A 53 -1.08 -5.76 12.85
C TYR A 53 -0.04 -5.89 11.77
N GLU A 54 1.04 -6.61 12.04
CA GLU A 54 2.10 -6.85 11.06
C GLU A 54 1.54 -7.56 9.82
N THR A 55 0.79 -8.63 10.03
CA THR A 55 0.18 -9.39 8.94
C THR A 55 -0.77 -8.52 8.13
N ARG A 56 -1.63 -7.77 8.81
CA ARG A 56 -2.61 -6.92 8.16
C ARG A 56 -1.94 -5.79 7.39
N ALA A 57 -0.88 -5.20 7.97
CA ALA A 57 -0.13 -4.14 7.30
C ALA A 57 0.48 -4.66 6.00
N ARG A 58 1.10 -5.84 6.04
CA ARG A 58 1.69 -6.42 4.83
C ARG A 58 0.64 -6.72 3.78
N GLN A 59 -0.51 -7.22 4.19
CA GLN A 59 -1.62 -7.45 3.27
C GLN A 59 -2.10 -6.15 2.63
N ASN A 60 -2.24 -5.09 3.44
CA ASN A 60 -2.68 -3.79 2.94
C ASN A 60 -1.68 -3.20 1.95
N LEU A 61 -0.39 -3.26 2.29
CA LEU A 61 0.66 -2.74 1.42
C LEU A 61 0.73 -3.52 0.12
N THR A 62 0.60 -4.84 0.19
CA THR A 62 0.60 -5.70 -0.99
C THR A 62 -0.60 -5.42 -1.88
N THR A 63 -1.76 -5.23 -1.27
CA THR A 63 -2.98 -4.91 -2.02
C THR A 63 -2.86 -3.56 -2.71
N GLU A 64 -2.35 -2.56 -2.02
CA GLU A 64 -2.16 -1.25 -2.63
C GLU A 64 -1.16 -1.34 -3.79
N LEU A 65 -0.05 -2.04 -3.58
CA LEU A 65 0.96 -2.20 -4.62
C LEU A 65 0.36 -2.89 -5.84
N ALA A 66 -0.43 -3.94 -5.63
CA ALA A 66 -1.12 -4.63 -6.70
C ALA A 66 -2.11 -3.71 -7.42
N THR A 67 -2.80 -2.86 -6.68
CA THR A 67 -3.75 -1.91 -7.26
C THR A 67 -3.03 -0.88 -8.14
N LEU A 68 -1.88 -0.39 -7.69
CA LEU A 68 -1.12 0.59 -8.46
C LEU A 68 -0.64 0.00 -9.80
N ALA A 69 -0.31 -1.28 -9.80
CA ALA A 69 0.09 -2.00 -11.00
C ALA A 69 -1.08 -2.76 -11.62
N GLY A 70 -2.16 -2.88 -10.91
CA GLY A 70 -3.18 -3.90 -11.12
C GLY A 70 -4.14 -3.64 -12.26
N HIS A 71 -4.15 -2.45 -12.82
CA HIS A 71 -4.94 -2.20 -14.02
C HIS A 71 -4.58 -3.18 -15.12
N VAL A 72 -3.38 -3.73 -15.07
CA VAL A 72 -2.94 -4.76 -16.01
C VAL A 72 -3.80 -6.01 -15.88
N PHE A 73 -4.15 -6.38 -14.65
CA PHE A 73 -5.01 -7.55 -14.42
C PHE A 73 -6.41 -7.30 -14.92
N LEU A 74 -6.92 -6.10 -14.72
CA LEU A 74 -8.25 -5.74 -15.18
C LEU A 74 -8.33 -5.80 -16.68
N SER A 75 -7.29 -5.37 -17.36
CA SER A 75 -7.27 -5.43 -18.81
C SER A 75 -7.09 -6.85 -19.32
N ALA A 76 -6.46 -7.72 -18.54
CA ALA A 76 -6.30 -9.12 -18.91
C ALA A 76 -7.54 -9.94 -18.59
N GLY A 77 -8.29 -9.48 -17.62
CA GLY A 77 -9.51 -10.16 -17.23
C GLY A 77 -10.61 -9.78 -18.15
#